data_04f67ed650d7b14bec5431ee9c39cc04
#
_entry.id   04f67ed650d7b14bec5431ee9c39cc04
#
_cell.length_a   1.000
_cell.length_b   1.000
_cell.length_c   1.000
_cell.angle_alpha   90.00
_cell.angle_beta   90.00
_cell.angle_gamma   90.00
#
_symmetry.space_group_name_H-M   'P 1'
#
loop_
_entity.id
_entity.type
_entity.pdbx_description
1 polymer ?
#
loop_
_entity_poly.entity_id
_entity_poly.type
_entity_poly.pdbx_seq_one_letter_code
_entity_poly.pdbx_strand_id
1 'polypeptide(L)'
;MKLIDEKGRLFGKINLIDLLVVLLIVAVLAAVVWKLGGSRAAAAVAGTEKKAVYTVEFEDVSADIAEYAKTQVDKTLVNDSKQIAAVITDVRTEPYDNELGHVRLYITVEASASFTSNVYKVGPQEVRVGYEYILKTSEFELTGLIPALEVTDG
;
A
#
# COMPACT_ATOMS: atom_id res chain seq x y z
N MET A 1 45.32 -29.79 -24.40
CA MET A 1 44.00 -30.30 -24.79
C MET A 1 43.33 -29.22 -25.65
N LYS A 2 43.03 -29.49 -26.91
CA LYS A 2 42.26 -28.55 -27.75
C LYS A 2 40.78 -28.67 -27.34
N LEU A 3 40.20 -27.61 -26.78
CA LEU A 3 38.80 -27.55 -26.36
C LEU A 3 37.82 -27.61 -27.52
N ILE A 4 38.27 -27.26 -28.72
CA ILE A 4 37.47 -27.25 -29.96
C ILE A 4 38.24 -28.04 -31.02
N ASP A 5 37.61 -28.99 -31.67
CA ASP A 5 38.19 -29.75 -32.80
C ASP A 5 38.06 -28.96 -34.11
N GLU A 6 38.73 -29.46 -35.20
CA GLU A 6 38.72 -28.83 -36.51
C GLU A 6 37.33 -28.80 -37.19
N LYS A 7 36.34 -29.45 -36.58
CA LYS A 7 34.93 -29.51 -37.02
C LYS A 7 33.99 -28.67 -36.14
N GLY A 8 34.55 -27.78 -35.25
CA GLY A 8 33.77 -26.92 -34.41
C GLY A 8 32.99 -27.61 -33.29
N ARG A 9 33.45 -28.79 -32.80
CA ARG A 9 32.81 -29.56 -31.74
C ARG A 9 33.52 -29.35 -30.41
N LEU A 10 32.79 -28.97 -29.37
CA LEU A 10 33.25 -28.94 -27.98
C LEU A 10 33.37 -30.40 -27.47
N PHE A 11 34.51 -30.78 -26.95
CA PHE A 11 34.82 -32.13 -26.45
C PHE A 11 34.49 -33.25 -27.45
N GLY A 12 34.51 -32.97 -28.78
CA GLY A 12 34.26 -33.95 -29.84
C GLY A 12 32.81 -34.48 -29.97
N LYS A 13 31.86 -33.98 -29.18
CA LYS A 13 30.49 -34.48 -29.11
C LYS A 13 29.41 -33.41 -29.38
N ILE A 14 29.61 -32.16 -29.01
CA ILE A 14 28.60 -31.09 -29.09
C ILE A 14 29.05 -30.07 -30.13
N ASN A 15 28.25 -29.81 -31.13
CA ASN A 15 28.49 -28.77 -32.12
C ASN A 15 28.36 -27.39 -31.43
N LEU A 16 29.37 -26.54 -31.53
CA LEU A 16 29.40 -25.21 -30.94
C LEU A 16 28.19 -24.38 -31.43
N ILE A 17 27.78 -24.53 -32.70
CA ILE A 17 26.66 -23.81 -33.28
C ILE A 17 25.35 -24.24 -32.60
N ASP A 18 25.16 -25.57 -32.43
CA ASP A 18 23.93 -26.10 -31.79
C ASP A 18 23.83 -25.64 -30.34
N LEU A 19 24.95 -25.60 -29.61
CA LEU A 19 25.01 -25.08 -28.23
C LEU A 19 24.62 -23.59 -28.19
N LEU A 20 25.11 -22.79 -29.16
CA LEU A 20 24.82 -21.35 -29.24
C LEU A 20 23.33 -21.10 -29.56
N VAL A 21 22.75 -21.92 -30.48
CA VAL A 21 21.32 -21.86 -30.80
C VAL A 21 20.45 -22.20 -29.57
N VAL A 22 20.80 -23.27 -28.85
CA VAL A 22 20.07 -23.66 -27.62
C VAL A 22 20.16 -22.57 -26.55
N LEU A 23 21.36 -22.00 -26.33
CA LEU A 23 21.53 -20.88 -25.39
C LEU A 23 20.70 -19.65 -25.80
N LEU A 24 20.63 -19.34 -27.08
CA LEU A 24 19.83 -18.22 -27.60
C LEU A 24 18.33 -18.48 -27.39
N ILE A 25 17.86 -19.69 -27.65
CA ILE A 25 16.45 -20.08 -27.39
C ILE A 25 16.13 -19.95 -25.90
N VAL A 26 16.99 -20.46 -25.02
CA VAL A 26 16.82 -20.36 -23.57
C VAL A 26 16.81 -18.90 -23.10
N ALA A 27 17.71 -18.06 -23.64
CA ALA A 27 17.77 -16.64 -23.32
C ALA A 27 16.49 -15.89 -23.77
N VAL A 28 15.98 -16.20 -24.95
CA VAL A 28 14.72 -15.62 -25.46
C VAL A 28 13.55 -16.07 -24.58
N LEU A 29 13.45 -17.35 -24.24
CA LEU A 29 12.39 -17.88 -23.37
C LEU A 29 12.46 -17.24 -21.96
N ALA A 30 13.65 -17.10 -21.40
CA ALA A 30 13.85 -16.45 -20.11
C ALA A 30 13.43 -14.96 -20.16
N ALA A 31 13.79 -14.24 -21.23
CA ALA A 31 13.37 -12.86 -21.42
C ALA A 31 11.86 -12.70 -21.58
N VAL A 32 11.21 -13.62 -22.31
CA VAL A 32 9.75 -13.65 -22.47
C VAL A 32 9.05 -13.94 -21.14
N VAL A 33 9.54 -14.93 -20.38
CA VAL A 33 9.00 -15.26 -19.06
C VAL A 33 9.21 -14.09 -18.08
N TRP A 34 10.36 -13.43 -18.11
CA TRP A 34 10.62 -12.26 -17.27
C TRP A 34 9.72 -11.07 -17.63
N LYS A 35 9.56 -10.80 -18.91
CA LYS A 35 8.72 -9.69 -19.39
C LYS A 35 7.23 -9.92 -19.20
N LEU A 36 6.74 -11.16 -19.40
CA LEU A 36 5.33 -11.51 -19.26
C LEU A 36 4.96 -11.91 -17.82
N GLY A 37 5.85 -12.58 -17.10
CA GLY A 37 5.64 -13.00 -15.72
C GLY A 37 5.81 -11.87 -14.70
N GLY A 38 6.84 -11.04 -14.88
CA GLY A 38 7.10 -9.91 -13.97
C GLY A 38 6.02 -8.83 -14.03
N SER A 39 5.52 -8.51 -15.22
CA SER A 39 4.46 -7.51 -15.37
C SER A 39 3.09 -8.00 -14.88
N ARG A 40 2.76 -9.28 -15.06
CA ARG A 40 1.51 -9.86 -14.54
C ARG A 40 1.52 -10.09 -13.04
N ALA A 41 2.65 -10.50 -12.47
CA ALA A 41 2.79 -10.61 -11.01
C ALA A 41 2.75 -9.23 -10.33
N ALA A 42 3.40 -8.22 -10.92
CA ALA A 42 3.34 -6.85 -10.42
C ALA A 42 1.94 -6.23 -10.58
N ALA A 43 1.24 -6.48 -11.68
CA ALA A 43 -0.13 -6.01 -11.90
C ALA A 43 -1.17 -6.74 -11.01
N ALA A 44 -0.93 -8.00 -10.66
CA ALA A 44 -1.79 -8.74 -9.73
C ALA A 44 -1.59 -8.33 -8.25
N VAL A 45 -0.44 -7.72 -7.93
CA VAL A 45 -0.11 -7.19 -6.59
C VAL A 45 -0.38 -5.68 -6.50
N ALA A 46 -0.26 -4.95 -7.61
CA ALA A 46 -0.72 -3.56 -7.70
C ALA A 46 -2.25 -3.57 -7.81
N GLY A 47 -2.94 -3.52 -6.66
CA GLY A 47 -4.39 -3.31 -6.61
C GLY A 47 -4.77 -2.05 -7.40
N THR A 48 -5.99 -2.01 -7.92
CA THR A 48 -6.52 -0.80 -8.55
C THR A 48 -6.53 0.31 -7.49
N GLU A 49 -5.80 1.39 -7.73
CA GLU A 49 -5.84 2.55 -6.85
C GLU A 49 -7.19 3.27 -7.01
N LYS A 50 -7.78 3.61 -5.88
CA LYS A 50 -9.06 4.31 -5.75
C LYS A 50 -8.88 5.48 -4.80
N LYS A 51 -9.62 6.55 -5.02
CA LYS A 51 -9.70 7.62 -4.04
C LYS A 51 -10.66 7.20 -2.93
N ALA A 52 -10.20 7.23 -1.68
CA ALA A 52 -11.00 6.93 -0.50
C ALA A 52 -11.07 8.17 0.40
N VAL A 53 -12.27 8.46 0.89
CA VAL A 53 -12.51 9.43 1.96
C VAL A 53 -13.17 8.68 3.08
N TYR A 54 -12.58 8.70 4.26
CA TYR A 54 -13.13 8.03 5.43
C TYR A 54 -12.96 8.87 6.68
N THR A 55 -13.88 8.68 7.62
CA THR A 55 -13.83 9.30 8.93
C THR A 55 -13.43 8.24 9.95
N VAL A 56 -12.58 8.61 10.89
CA VAL A 56 -12.26 7.79 12.07
C VAL A 56 -12.85 8.48 13.29
N GLU A 57 -13.62 7.72 14.06
CA GLU A 57 -14.25 8.15 15.31
C GLU A 57 -13.44 7.63 16.48
N PHE A 58 -13.16 8.52 17.43
CA PHE A 58 -12.49 8.22 18.68
C PHE A 58 -13.42 8.63 19.82
N GLU A 59 -13.81 7.67 20.63
CA GLU A 59 -14.63 7.91 21.81
C GLU A 59 -13.75 8.27 23.00
N ASP A 60 -14.32 9.02 23.97
CA ASP A 60 -13.69 9.33 25.26
C ASP A 60 -12.28 9.94 25.16
N VAL A 61 -12.14 10.96 24.29
CA VAL A 61 -10.86 11.67 24.10
C VAL A 61 -10.85 12.91 24.99
N SER A 62 -9.74 13.15 25.71
CA SER A 62 -9.59 14.39 26.47
C SER A 62 -9.60 15.61 25.55
N ALA A 63 -10.17 16.72 26.02
CA ALA A 63 -10.27 17.96 25.25
C ALA A 63 -8.90 18.47 24.76
N ASP A 64 -7.85 18.30 25.54
CA ASP A 64 -6.49 18.72 25.19
C ASP A 64 -5.95 17.94 23.98
N ILE A 65 -6.18 16.62 23.94
CA ILE A 65 -5.80 15.78 22.80
C ILE A 65 -6.62 16.15 21.57
N ALA A 66 -7.91 16.42 21.75
CA ALA A 66 -8.77 16.83 20.65
C ALA A 66 -8.39 18.20 20.07
N GLU A 67 -7.99 19.15 20.90
CA GLU A 67 -7.45 20.45 20.45
C GLU A 67 -6.12 20.25 19.69
N TYR A 68 -5.25 19.38 20.19
CA TYR A 68 -4.03 19.03 19.47
C TYR A 68 -4.32 18.37 18.11
N ALA A 69 -5.32 17.50 18.05
CA ALA A 69 -5.73 16.85 16.79
C ALA A 69 -6.11 17.86 15.69
N LYS A 70 -6.68 19.02 16.04
CA LYS A 70 -7.00 20.09 15.09
C LYS A 70 -5.76 20.64 14.38
N THR A 71 -4.60 20.60 15.03
CA THR A 71 -3.32 21.02 14.44
C THR A 71 -2.80 20.03 13.39
N GLN A 72 -3.41 18.85 13.32
CA GLN A 72 -3.02 17.79 12.39
C GLN A 72 -3.72 17.87 11.02
N VAL A 73 -4.61 18.83 10.81
CA VAL A 73 -5.18 19.08 9.47
C VAL A 73 -4.05 19.39 8.49
N ASP A 74 -4.17 18.88 7.26
CA ASP A 74 -3.17 18.89 6.19
C ASP A 74 -1.89 18.06 6.45
N LYS A 75 -1.83 17.34 7.57
CA LYS A 75 -0.72 16.42 7.82
C LYS A 75 -0.95 15.08 7.12
N THR A 76 0.16 14.56 6.58
CA THR A 76 0.21 13.23 5.95
C THR A 76 0.31 12.15 7.02
N LEU A 77 -0.45 11.07 6.83
CA LEU A 77 -0.34 9.90 7.70
C LEU A 77 0.98 9.15 7.48
N VAL A 78 1.43 8.47 8.51
CA VAL A 78 2.65 7.67 8.48
C VAL A 78 2.39 6.23 8.91
N ASN A 79 3.19 5.31 8.39
CA ASN A 79 3.26 3.93 8.86
C ASN A 79 4.72 3.48 8.83
N ASP A 80 5.19 2.83 9.91
CA ASP A 80 6.59 2.40 10.06
C ASP A 80 7.60 3.48 9.65
N SER A 81 7.37 4.72 10.12
CA SER A 81 8.20 5.91 9.82
C SER A 81 8.22 6.33 8.35
N LYS A 82 7.32 5.81 7.51
CA LYS A 82 7.16 6.21 6.11
C LYS A 82 5.83 6.91 5.92
N GLN A 83 5.83 7.97 5.13
CA GLN A 83 4.59 8.62 4.70
C GLN A 83 3.79 7.67 3.79
N ILE A 84 2.48 7.67 3.99
CA ILE A 84 1.53 6.98 3.12
C ILE A 84 0.68 8.01 2.37
N ALA A 85 0.08 7.63 1.25
CA ALA A 85 -0.76 8.52 0.45
C ALA A 85 -2.12 8.76 1.13
N ALA A 86 -2.10 9.43 2.27
CA ALA A 86 -3.28 9.77 3.07
C ALA A 86 -3.03 11.07 3.84
N VAL A 87 -4.00 11.98 3.81
CA VAL A 87 -3.94 13.31 4.41
C VAL A 87 -5.18 13.56 5.26
N ILE A 88 -5.00 14.15 6.43
CA ILE A 88 -6.11 14.60 7.28
C ILE A 88 -6.72 15.85 6.65
N THR A 89 -8.02 15.84 6.35
CA THR A 89 -8.72 16.94 5.69
C THR A 89 -9.64 17.71 6.63
N ASP A 90 -10.14 17.08 7.68
CA ASP A 90 -11.03 17.72 8.65
C ASP A 90 -10.92 17.07 10.04
N VAL A 91 -11.12 17.88 11.08
CA VAL A 91 -11.17 17.45 12.48
C VAL A 91 -12.33 18.14 13.17
N ARG A 92 -13.29 17.38 13.69
CA ARG A 92 -14.43 17.88 14.45
C ARG A 92 -14.61 17.14 15.76
N THR A 93 -15.25 17.79 16.72
CA THR A 93 -15.52 17.25 18.04
C THR A 93 -17.00 17.39 18.40
N GLU A 94 -17.48 16.43 19.16
CA GLU A 94 -18.82 16.43 19.78
C GLU A 94 -18.69 16.13 21.27
N PRO A 95 -19.61 16.64 22.12
CA PRO A 95 -19.61 16.28 23.54
C PRO A 95 -19.68 14.76 23.74
N TYR A 96 -18.92 14.24 24.71
CA TYR A 96 -18.99 12.85 25.12
C TYR A 96 -19.78 12.71 26.41
N ASP A 97 -20.91 12.04 26.37
CA ASP A 97 -21.79 11.60 27.50
C ASP A 97 -21.89 12.51 28.73
N ASN A 98 -21.92 13.83 28.56
CA ASN A 98 -21.94 14.83 29.67
C ASN A 98 -20.72 14.81 30.60
N GLU A 99 -19.64 14.14 30.24
CA GLU A 99 -18.38 14.24 30.99
C GLU A 99 -17.65 15.53 30.64
N LEU A 100 -17.34 16.32 31.68
CA LEU A 100 -16.59 17.56 31.52
C LEU A 100 -15.14 17.24 31.12
N GLY A 101 -14.69 17.83 30.01
CA GLY A 101 -13.31 17.68 29.55
C GLY A 101 -13.05 16.48 28.63
N HIS A 102 -14.08 15.73 28.27
CA HIS A 102 -14.02 14.64 27.31
C HIS A 102 -14.93 14.90 26.11
N VAL A 103 -14.47 14.47 24.94
CA VAL A 103 -15.19 14.66 23.67
C VAL A 103 -15.13 13.38 22.83
N ARG A 104 -16.07 13.26 21.90
CA ARG A 104 -15.97 12.35 20.77
C ARG A 104 -15.27 13.11 19.64
N LEU A 105 -14.18 12.55 19.14
CA LEU A 105 -13.35 13.15 18.12
C LEU A 105 -13.56 12.42 16.78
N TYR A 106 -13.75 13.18 15.71
CA TYR A 106 -13.87 12.67 14.35
C TYR A 106 -12.77 13.29 13.49
N ILE A 107 -12.01 12.44 12.81
CA ILE A 107 -10.96 12.86 11.89
C ILE A 107 -11.26 12.29 10.52
N THR A 108 -11.41 13.18 9.52
CA THR A 108 -11.63 12.80 8.13
C THR A 108 -10.30 12.76 7.39
N VAL A 109 -10.12 11.68 6.63
CA VAL A 109 -8.91 11.41 5.87
C VAL A 109 -9.27 11.21 4.41
N GLU A 110 -8.53 11.87 3.52
CA GLU A 110 -8.50 11.60 2.09
C GLU A 110 -7.25 10.78 1.77
N ALA A 111 -7.40 9.68 1.03
CA ALA A 111 -6.31 8.75 0.78
C ALA A 111 -6.39 8.09 -0.59
N SER A 112 -5.24 7.62 -1.09
CA SER A 112 -5.18 6.61 -2.15
C SER A 112 -5.28 5.23 -1.52
N ALA A 113 -6.36 4.52 -1.83
CA ALA A 113 -6.61 3.17 -1.34
C ALA A 113 -6.35 2.15 -2.45
N SER A 114 -5.61 1.09 -2.15
CA SER A 114 -5.47 -0.05 -3.04
C SER A 114 -6.61 -1.05 -2.83
N PHE A 115 -7.20 -1.54 -3.92
CA PHE A 115 -8.18 -2.61 -3.85
C PHE A 115 -7.53 -3.94 -4.20
N THR A 116 -7.31 -4.77 -3.20
CA THR A 116 -6.62 -6.06 -3.35
C THR A 116 -7.34 -7.12 -2.53
N SER A 117 -7.55 -8.30 -3.10
CA SER A 117 -8.22 -9.42 -2.41
C SER A 117 -9.60 -9.06 -1.83
N ASN A 118 -10.38 -8.24 -2.56
CA ASN A 118 -11.71 -7.75 -2.18
C ASN A 118 -11.74 -6.84 -0.94
N VAL A 119 -10.61 -6.23 -0.59
CA VAL A 119 -10.54 -5.24 0.50
C VAL A 119 -9.84 -3.97 0.06
N TYR A 120 -10.27 -2.83 0.59
CA TYR A 120 -9.56 -1.58 0.44
C TYR A 120 -8.50 -1.45 1.51
N LYS A 121 -7.31 -0.98 1.14
CA LYS A 121 -6.20 -0.72 2.06
C LYS A 121 -5.62 0.66 1.82
N VAL A 122 -5.35 1.37 2.90
CA VAL A 122 -4.58 2.62 2.92
C VAL A 122 -3.26 2.33 3.63
N GLY A 123 -2.17 2.36 2.87
CA GLY A 123 -0.92 1.78 3.34
C GLY A 123 -1.11 0.28 3.66
N PRO A 124 -0.69 -0.21 4.84
CA PRO A 124 -0.89 -1.61 5.24
C PRO A 124 -2.24 -1.88 5.89
N GLN A 125 -3.01 -0.86 6.28
CA GLN A 125 -4.25 -1.01 7.04
C GLN A 125 -5.46 -1.16 6.14
N GLU A 126 -6.37 -2.08 6.49
CA GLU A 126 -7.67 -2.19 5.84
C GLU A 126 -8.59 -1.04 6.24
N VAL A 127 -9.36 -0.52 5.28
CA VAL A 127 -10.38 0.51 5.53
C VAL A 127 -11.76 -0.05 5.21
N ARG A 128 -12.60 -0.16 6.24
CA ARG A 128 -13.99 -0.63 6.18
C ARG A 128 -14.82 0.04 7.27
N VAL A 129 -16.07 0.27 6.99
CA VAL A 129 -17.03 0.74 8.03
C VAL A 129 -17.11 -0.28 9.17
N GLY A 130 -16.99 0.19 10.40
CA GLY A 130 -16.99 -0.62 11.62
C GLY A 130 -15.63 -1.27 11.94
N TYR A 131 -14.59 -1.00 11.15
CA TYR A 131 -13.25 -1.55 11.38
C TYR A 131 -12.39 -0.60 12.20
N GLU A 132 -11.54 -1.18 13.05
CA GLU A 132 -10.57 -0.43 13.83
C GLU A 132 -9.47 0.13 12.92
N TYR A 133 -9.09 1.37 13.16
CA TYR A 133 -8.07 2.07 12.38
C TYR A 133 -7.11 2.83 13.32
N ILE A 134 -5.81 2.63 13.12
CA ILE A 134 -4.76 3.37 13.82
C ILE A 134 -4.42 4.59 12.95
N LEU A 135 -4.88 5.76 13.35
CA LEU A 135 -4.55 7.03 12.71
C LEU A 135 -3.27 7.56 13.31
N LYS A 136 -2.26 7.72 12.46
CA LYS A 136 -0.92 8.10 12.90
C LYS A 136 -0.31 9.14 12.00
N THR A 137 0.15 10.24 12.57
CA THR A 137 1.06 11.21 11.93
C THR A 137 2.45 11.09 12.56
N SER A 138 3.38 11.97 12.22
CA SER A 138 4.71 12.02 12.87
C SER A 138 4.65 12.40 14.36
N GLU A 139 3.55 13.01 14.80
CA GLU A 139 3.45 13.64 16.14
C GLU A 139 2.21 13.18 16.91
N PHE A 140 1.32 12.40 16.29
CA PHE A 140 0.00 12.07 16.83
C PHE A 140 -0.38 10.63 16.46
N GLU A 141 -0.92 9.88 17.41
CA GLU A 141 -1.43 8.52 17.19
C GLU A 141 -2.64 8.27 18.07
N LEU A 142 -3.75 7.87 17.44
CA LEU A 142 -4.95 7.36 18.11
C LEU A 142 -5.52 6.17 17.36
N THR A 143 -6.19 5.29 18.11
CA THR A 143 -6.93 4.15 17.57
C THR A 143 -8.43 4.39 17.72
N GLY A 144 -9.17 4.27 16.62
CA GLY A 144 -10.62 4.48 16.59
C GLY A 144 -11.31 3.56 15.60
N LEU A 145 -12.60 3.78 15.40
CA LEU A 145 -13.43 3.02 14.44
C LEU A 145 -13.73 3.87 13.21
N ILE A 146 -13.95 3.25 12.08
CA ILE A 146 -14.38 3.92 10.85
C ILE A 146 -15.91 3.89 10.76
N PRO A 147 -16.64 4.98 11.08
CA PRO A 147 -18.10 5.03 10.94
C PRO A 147 -18.56 5.28 9.50
N ALA A 148 -17.70 5.89 8.66
CA ALA A 148 -18.05 6.25 7.28
C ALA A 148 -16.86 6.07 6.35
N LEU A 149 -17.12 5.53 5.16
CA LEU A 149 -16.17 5.34 4.08
C LEU A 149 -16.86 5.60 2.74
N GLU A 150 -16.27 6.44 1.92
CA GLU A 150 -16.63 6.68 0.54
C GLU A 150 -15.44 6.35 -0.36
N VAL A 151 -15.67 5.56 -1.41
CA VAL A 151 -14.64 5.20 -2.39
C VAL A 151 -15.11 5.55 -3.78
N THR A 152 -14.29 6.29 -4.50
CA THR A 152 -14.56 6.74 -5.86
C THR A 152 -13.45 6.26 -6.81
N ASP A 153 -13.82 6.10 -8.08
CA ASP A 153 -12.82 5.90 -9.13
C ASP A 153 -11.98 7.18 -9.25
N GLY A 154 -10.67 7.03 -9.10
CA GLY A 154 -9.72 8.14 -9.23
C GLY A 154 -9.53 8.59 -10.68
#